data_4da131b2cc07ff27e4c59b972c0c986e
#
_entry.id   4da131b2cc07ff27e4c59b972c0c986e
#
_cell.length_a   1.000
_cell.length_b   1.000
_cell.length_c   1.000
_cell.angle_alpha   90.00
_cell.angle_beta   90.00
_cell.angle_gamma   90.00
#
_symmetry.space_group_name_H-M   'P 1'
#
loop_
_entity.id
_entity.type
_entity.pdbx_description
1 polymer ?
#
loop_
_entity_poly.entity_id
_entity_poly.type
_entity_poly.pdbx_seq_one_letter_code
_entity_poly.pdbx_strand_id
1 'polypeptide(L)'
;MAEGSFNNPQIVPIRGIGQCDAMLEPILLFIVAAFLLAGFVKGVIGLGLPTVSVGLLAIAMPPSRAIAIVIVPAIITNIWQTFVGPYLRDIVRRLWPLMAGTAIGAWLNAGMLTGPYARYGTIFLGFLLMIYAAVGLRQFVLTVAPRHEKWVGGIVGVVTGMISAATGVQVIPSMPFMQAIGMEKDELVQALGVFFTVATVALAFNLSTAGLLDQTTALPGVIAMACSFAGMAIGQRVRTRMKPEVFRRWFLIAMIFLGVYLAGAAIYKLYAPA
;
A
#
# COMPACT_ATOMS: atom_id res chain seq x y z
N MET A 1 -14.92 -10.70 73.07
CA MET A 1 -14.20 -11.66 72.19
C MET A 1 -15.02 -11.80 70.90
N ALA A 2 -14.57 -11.18 69.82
CA ALA A 2 -15.17 -11.34 68.49
C ALA A 2 -14.00 -11.33 67.53
N GLU A 3 -13.70 -12.54 67.03
CA GLU A 3 -12.64 -12.78 66.03
C GLU A 3 -13.05 -12.22 64.66
N GLY A 4 -12.26 -11.29 64.13
CA GLY A 4 -12.42 -10.77 62.82
C GLY A 4 -11.89 -11.77 61.77
N SER A 5 -12.78 -12.27 60.93
CA SER A 5 -12.45 -13.06 59.74
C SER A 5 -11.79 -12.20 58.68
N PHE A 6 -10.48 -12.39 58.48
CA PHE A 6 -9.73 -11.81 57.35
C PHE A 6 -10.19 -12.46 56.05
N ASN A 7 -10.94 -11.67 55.28
CA ASN A 7 -11.41 -12.04 53.94
C ASN A 7 -10.22 -12.07 52.98
N ASN A 8 -9.81 -13.25 52.52
CA ASN A 8 -8.71 -13.48 51.59
C ASN A 8 -9.11 -12.91 50.19
N PRO A 9 -8.38 -11.98 49.59
CA PRO A 9 -8.69 -11.51 48.24
C PRO A 9 -8.47 -12.66 47.25
N GLN A 10 -9.55 -13.15 46.69
CA GLN A 10 -9.55 -14.10 45.58
C GLN A 10 -8.73 -13.48 44.45
N ILE A 11 -7.53 -14.04 44.21
CA ILE A 11 -6.73 -13.72 43.02
C ILE A 11 -7.51 -14.26 41.82
N VAL A 12 -8.24 -13.38 41.14
CA VAL A 12 -8.87 -13.67 39.85
C VAL A 12 -7.75 -13.97 38.85
N PRO A 13 -7.63 -15.18 38.32
CA PRO A 13 -6.60 -15.44 37.32
C PRO A 13 -6.89 -14.60 36.09
N ILE A 14 -5.89 -13.77 35.69
CA ILE A 14 -5.94 -12.98 34.46
C ILE A 14 -5.90 -13.95 33.26
N ARG A 15 -7.07 -14.45 32.90
CA ARG A 15 -7.27 -15.39 31.77
C ARG A 15 -7.09 -14.75 30.37
N GLY A 16 -6.67 -13.48 30.31
CA GLY A 16 -6.61 -12.72 29.04
C GLY A 16 -5.25 -12.70 28.34
N ILE A 17 -4.15 -12.95 29.03
CA ILE A 17 -2.79 -12.73 28.45
C ILE A 17 -2.44 -13.85 27.46
N GLY A 18 -2.68 -15.09 27.77
CA GLY A 18 -2.33 -16.22 26.89
C GLY A 18 -3.15 -16.34 25.60
N GLN A 19 -4.38 -15.80 25.58
CA GLN A 19 -5.20 -15.81 24.35
C GLN A 19 -4.85 -14.66 23.39
N CYS A 20 -4.36 -13.52 23.89
CA CYS A 20 -3.84 -12.45 23.06
C CYS A 20 -2.53 -12.87 22.37
N ASP A 21 -1.62 -13.53 23.08
CA ASP A 21 -0.35 -14.00 22.52
C ASP A 21 -0.57 -15.04 21.41
N ALA A 22 -1.46 -16.01 21.63
CA ALA A 22 -1.76 -17.05 20.64
C ALA A 22 -2.42 -16.53 19.35
N MET A 23 -3.08 -15.37 19.36
CA MET A 23 -3.66 -14.74 18.17
C MET A 23 -2.69 -13.75 17.51
N LEU A 24 -1.73 -13.22 18.25
CA LEU A 24 -0.71 -12.29 17.71
C LEU A 24 0.31 -13.02 16.82
N GLU A 25 0.68 -14.25 17.16
CA GLU A 25 1.64 -15.05 16.38
C GLU A 25 1.21 -15.28 14.93
N PRO A 26 -0.02 -15.76 14.62
CA PRO A 26 -0.44 -16.01 13.23
C PRO A 26 -0.58 -14.72 12.43
N ILE A 27 -1.02 -13.61 13.04
CA ILE A 27 -1.12 -12.31 12.34
C ILE A 27 0.28 -11.79 12.02
N LEU A 28 1.23 -11.90 12.94
CA LEU A 28 2.61 -11.47 12.73
C LEU A 28 3.28 -12.30 11.63
N LEU A 29 3.10 -13.62 11.63
CA LEU A 29 3.59 -14.50 10.59
C LEU A 29 3.00 -14.13 9.22
N PHE A 30 1.71 -13.79 9.17
CA PHE A 30 1.05 -13.33 7.95
C PHE A 30 1.62 -12.00 7.46
N ILE A 31 1.91 -11.04 8.36
CA ILE A 31 2.57 -9.77 8.04
C ILE A 31 3.96 -10.05 7.44
N VAL A 32 4.76 -10.91 8.07
CA VAL A 32 6.09 -11.29 7.58
C VAL A 32 6.01 -11.86 6.16
N ALA A 33 5.12 -12.83 5.94
CA ALA A 33 4.94 -13.45 4.62
C ALA A 33 4.47 -12.44 3.57
N ALA A 34 3.51 -11.57 3.91
CA ALA A 34 2.98 -10.55 3.02
C ALA A 34 4.05 -9.54 2.61
N PHE A 35 4.90 -9.09 3.56
CA PHE A 35 5.94 -8.11 3.26
C PHE A 35 7.18 -8.71 2.59
N LEU A 36 7.53 -9.96 2.87
CA LEU A 36 8.53 -10.69 2.08
C LEU A 36 8.10 -10.80 0.62
N LEU A 37 6.84 -11.19 0.37
CA LEU A 37 6.29 -11.30 -0.98
C LEU A 37 6.18 -9.93 -1.65
N ALA A 38 5.67 -8.91 -0.95
CA ALA A 38 5.56 -7.55 -1.48
C ALA A 38 6.92 -6.94 -1.81
N GLY A 39 7.92 -7.14 -0.94
CA GLY A 39 9.30 -6.75 -1.18
C GLY A 39 9.91 -7.49 -2.38
N PHE A 40 9.70 -8.80 -2.48
CA PHE A 40 10.14 -9.60 -3.62
C PHE A 40 9.56 -9.07 -4.94
N VAL A 41 8.25 -8.80 -4.99
CA VAL A 41 7.59 -8.20 -6.16
C VAL A 41 8.21 -6.85 -6.50
N LYS A 42 8.44 -5.98 -5.50
CA LYS A 42 9.10 -4.68 -5.72
C LYS A 42 10.54 -4.86 -6.23
N GLY A 43 11.26 -5.84 -5.75
CA GLY A 43 12.62 -6.17 -6.21
C GLY A 43 12.66 -6.61 -7.67
N VAL A 44 11.68 -7.39 -8.12
CA VAL A 44 11.61 -7.89 -9.51
C VAL A 44 11.11 -6.82 -10.47
N ILE A 45 10.02 -6.10 -10.14
CA ILE A 45 9.33 -5.18 -11.07
C ILE A 45 9.73 -3.72 -10.84
N GLY A 46 10.23 -3.38 -9.64
CA GLY A 46 10.55 -2.00 -9.23
C GLY A 46 9.37 -1.24 -8.61
N LEU A 47 8.19 -1.86 -8.45
CA LEU A 47 6.99 -1.24 -7.91
C LEU A 47 6.09 -2.29 -7.21
N GLY A 48 5.04 -1.83 -6.52
CA GLY A 48 3.97 -2.71 -6.04
C GLY A 48 4.02 -3.04 -4.56
N LEU A 49 5.04 -2.60 -3.79
CA LEU A 49 5.10 -2.91 -2.36
C LEU A 49 3.82 -2.50 -1.62
N PRO A 50 3.32 -1.24 -1.70
CA PRO A 50 2.07 -0.88 -1.04
C PRO A 50 0.87 -1.66 -1.59
N THR A 51 0.77 -1.79 -2.91
CA THR A 51 -0.38 -2.44 -3.58
C THR A 51 -0.51 -3.91 -3.16
N VAL A 52 0.61 -4.64 -3.11
CA VAL A 52 0.63 -6.06 -2.73
C VAL A 52 0.38 -6.23 -1.24
N SER A 53 1.11 -5.47 -0.41
CA SER A 53 0.98 -5.63 1.04
C SER A 53 -0.40 -5.20 1.54
N VAL A 54 -0.94 -4.06 1.08
CA VAL A 54 -2.31 -3.65 1.45
C VAL A 54 -3.33 -4.67 0.97
N GLY A 55 -3.21 -5.15 -0.29
CA GLY A 55 -4.12 -6.16 -0.84
C GLY A 55 -4.10 -7.46 -0.03
N LEU A 56 -2.92 -7.98 0.32
CA LEU A 56 -2.80 -9.19 1.14
C LEU A 56 -3.30 -8.96 2.56
N LEU A 57 -2.87 -7.89 3.22
CA LEU A 57 -3.27 -7.61 4.59
C LEU A 57 -4.77 -7.34 4.72
N ALA A 58 -5.43 -6.81 3.68
CA ALA A 58 -6.88 -6.60 3.66
C ALA A 58 -7.71 -7.89 3.75
N ILE A 59 -7.08 -9.07 3.57
CA ILE A 59 -7.70 -10.38 3.84
C ILE A 59 -7.97 -10.56 5.35
N ALA A 60 -7.01 -10.12 6.19
CA ALA A 60 -7.00 -10.38 7.63
C ALA A 60 -7.36 -9.16 8.48
N MET A 61 -7.28 -7.94 7.94
CA MET A 61 -7.52 -6.71 8.69
C MET A 61 -8.15 -5.62 7.83
N PRO A 62 -8.77 -4.57 8.44
CA PRO A 62 -9.30 -3.42 7.69
C PRO A 62 -8.20 -2.72 6.89
N PRO A 63 -8.51 -2.19 5.68
CA PRO A 63 -7.54 -1.48 4.84
C PRO A 63 -6.82 -0.33 5.55
N SER A 64 -7.49 0.40 6.44
CA SER A 64 -6.90 1.48 7.22
C SER A 64 -5.71 1.01 8.08
N ARG A 65 -5.87 -0.12 8.77
CA ARG A 65 -4.81 -0.72 9.58
C ARG A 65 -3.68 -1.31 8.72
N ALA A 66 -4.06 -1.96 7.62
CA ALA A 66 -3.09 -2.47 6.64
C ALA A 66 -2.20 -1.34 6.09
N ILE A 67 -2.81 -0.21 5.70
CA ILE A 67 -2.09 0.97 5.19
C ILE A 67 -1.16 1.55 6.26
N ALA A 68 -1.63 1.67 7.51
CA ALA A 68 -0.81 2.20 8.61
C ALA A 68 0.50 1.40 8.81
N ILE A 69 0.45 0.07 8.72
CA ILE A 69 1.64 -0.80 8.80
C ILE A 69 2.55 -0.61 7.58
N VAL A 70 1.97 -0.37 6.40
CA VAL A 70 2.70 -0.22 5.14
C VAL A 70 3.46 1.11 5.04
N ILE A 71 3.02 2.17 5.74
CA ILE A 71 3.59 3.52 5.63
C ILE A 71 5.10 3.52 5.85
N VAL A 72 5.59 2.92 6.94
CA VAL A 72 7.01 2.94 7.29
C VAL A 72 7.88 2.25 6.23
N PRO A 73 7.63 0.97 5.86
CA PRO A 73 8.42 0.32 4.83
C PRO A 73 8.27 0.99 3.46
N ALA A 74 7.10 1.55 3.14
CA ALA A 74 6.89 2.25 1.87
C ALA A 74 7.72 3.53 1.78
N ILE A 75 7.68 4.40 2.81
CA ILE A 75 8.48 5.64 2.82
C ILE A 75 9.97 5.32 2.65
N ILE A 76 10.52 4.42 3.45
CA ILE A 76 11.96 4.13 3.46
C ILE A 76 12.40 3.53 2.13
N THR A 77 11.66 2.56 1.59
CA THR A 77 12.00 1.93 0.32
C THR A 77 11.79 2.86 -0.88
N ASN A 78 10.86 3.82 -0.81
CA ASN A 78 10.64 4.82 -1.86
C ASN A 78 11.70 5.92 -1.81
N ILE A 79 12.10 6.38 -0.60
CA ILE A 79 13.23 7.30 -0.44
C ILE A 79 14.51 6.68 -1.01
N TRP A 80 14.81 5.42 -0.69
CA TRP A 80 15.94 4.71 -1.29
C TRP A 80 15.86 4.75 -2.83
N GLN A 81 14.70 4.42 -3.39
CA GLN A 81 14.47 4.40 -4.84
C GLN A 81 14.60 5.78 -5.48
N THR A 82 14.27 6.85 -4.76
CA THR A 82 14.43 8.25 -5.20
C THR A 82 15.88 8.61 -5.50
N PHE A 83 16.83 8.04 -4.76
CA PHE A 83 18.26 8.37 -4.89
C PHE A 83 19.07 7.38 -5.75
N VAL A 84 18.44 6.38 -6.36
CA VAL A 84 19.14 5.34 -7.14
C VAL A 84 19.56 5.79 -8.54
N GLY A 85 19.11 6.94 -9.03
CA GLY A 85 19.43 7.41 -10.40
C GLY A 85 19.84 8.87 -10.46
N PRO A 86 20.33 9.33 -11.63
CA PRO A 86 20.81 10.69 -11.83
C PRO A 86 19.69 11.70 -12.18
N TYR A 87 18.46 11.24 -12.44
CA TYR A 87 17.39 12.04 -13.05
C TYR A 87 16.55 12.85 -12.05
N LEU A 88 16.89 12.89 -10.76
CA LEU A 88 16.07 13.46 -9.70
C LEU A 88 15.58 14.88 -9.99
N ARG A 89 16.49 15.77 -10.44
CA ARG A 89 16.16 17.17 -10.71
C ARG A 89 15.16 17.32 -11.84
N ASP A 90 15.35 16.56 -12.91
CA ASP A 90 14.50 16.63 -14.11
C ASP A 90 13.12 16.02 -13.82
N ILE A 91 13.09 14.91 -13.09
CA ILE A 91 11.85 14.28 -12.60
C ILE A 91 11.02 15.25 -11.77
N VAL A 92 11.63 15.88 -10.75
CA VAL A 92 10.93 16.85 -9.91
C VAL A 92 10.41 18.02 -10.72
N ARG A 93 11.23 18.57 -11.63
CA ARG A 93 10.84 19.69 -12.49
C ARG A 93 9.72 19.34 -13.48
N ARG A 94 9.67 18.10 -13.96
CA ARG A 94 8.68 17.63 -14.94
C ARG A 94 7.39 17.19 -14.27
N LEU A 95 7.48 16.45 -13.16
CA LEU A 95 6.34 15.79 -12.49
C LEU A 95 5.79 16.57 -11.30
N TRP A 96 6.25 17.79 -10.99
CA TRP A 96 5.72 18.56 -9.86
C TRP A 96 4.18 18.75 -9.92
N PRO A 97 3.51 18.91 -11.10
CA PRO A 97 2.05 19.04 -11.12
C PRO A 97 1.35 17.74 -10.71
N LEU A 98 1.92 16.59 -11.10
CA LEU A 98 1.44 15.27 -10.67
C LEU A 98 1.55 15.11 -9.15
N MET A 99 2.69 15.49 -8.58
CA MET A 99 2.95 15.40 -7.14
C MET A 99 2.06 16.35 -6.34
N ALA A 100 1.94 17.60 -6.76
CA ALA A 100 1.07 18.59 -6.13
C ALA A 100 -0.41 18.16 -6.21
N GLY A 101 -0.85 17.70 -7.38
CA GLY A 101 -2.18 17.14 -7.56
C GLY A 101 -2.45 15.96 -6.64
N THR A 102 -1.46 15.07 -6.46
CA THR A 102 -1.62 13.91 -5.56
C THR A 102 -1.75 14.34 -4.10
N ALA A 103 -1.00 15.32 -3.65
CA ALA A 103 -1.13 15.87 -2.29
C ALA A 103 -2.51 16.51 -2.08
N ILE A 104 -2.98 17.31 -3.06
CA ILE A 104 -4.32 17.92 -3.04
C ILE A 104 -5.40 16.83 -3.04
N GLY A 105 -5.33 15.86 -3.94
CA GLY A 105 -6.31 14.76 -4.02
C GLY A 105 -6.37 13.91 -2.74
N ALA A 106 -5.21 13.64 -2.14
CA ALA A 106 -5.14 12.93 -0.87
C ALA A 106 -5.79 13.75 0.26
N TRP A 107 -5.57 15.06 0.30
CA TRP A 107 -6.18 15.95 1.28
C TRP A 107 -7.70 16.08 1.09
N LEU A 108 -8.19 16.22 -0.15
CA LEU A 108 -9.62 16.31 -0.46
C LEU A 108 -10.40 15.06 -0.03
N ASN A 109 -9.76 13.90 0.00
CA ASN A 109 -10.37 12.63 0.38
C ASN A 109 -9.92 12.15 1.77
N ALA A 110 -9.38 13.04 2.59
CA ALA A 110 -9.00 12.76 3.97
C ALA A 110 -10.23 12.26 4.77
N GLY A 111 -10.03 11.23 5.60
CA GLY A 111 -11.11 10.66 6.42
C GLY A 111 -11.96 9.57 5.72
N MET A 112 -11.76 9.29 4.43
CA MET A 112 -12.51 8.21 3.76
C MET A 112 -12.25 6.82 4.36
N LEU A 113 -11.06 6.61 4.93
CA LEU A 113 -10.70 5.36 5.61
C LEU A 113 -11.32 5.21 7.01
N THR A 114 -11.79 6.32 7.62
CA THR A 114 -12.33 6.35 8.99
C THR A 114 -13.79 6.78 9.05
N GLY A 115 -14.30 7.39 7.98
CA GLY A 115 -15.68 7.89 7.88
C GLY A 115 -16.72 6.81 7.64
N PRO A 116 -17.99 7.21 7.40
CA PRO A 116 -19.11 6.29 7.18
C PRO A 116 -18.91 5.37 5.97
N TYR A 117 -18.04 5.73 5.05
CA TYR A 117 -17.70 4.98 3.85
C TYR A 117 -16.59 3.93 4.04
N ALA A 118 -15.94 3.88 5.21
CA ALA A 118 -14.84 2.95 5.49
C ALA A 118 -15.21 1.48 5.28
N ARG A 119 -16.50 1.12 5.51
CA ARG A 119 -17.04 -0.23 5.25
C ARG A 119 -16.95 -0.67 3.80
N TYR A 120 -16.92 0.28 2.85
CA TYR A 120 -16.79 0.02 1.41
C TYR A 120 -15.33 -0.02 0.96
N GLY A 121 -14.39 0.34 1.82
CA GLY A 121 -12.96 0.45 1.47
C GLY A 121 -12.38 -0.84 0.91
N THR A 122 -12.74 -2.00 1.47
CA THR A 122 -12.27 -3.32 0.97
C THR A 122 -12.88 -3.65 -0.39
N ILE A 123 -14.16 -3.32 -0.62
CA ILE A 123 -14.83 -3.51 -1.92
C ILE A 123 -14.12 -2.66 -2.97
N PHE A 124 -13.91 -1.38 -2.66
CA PHE A 124 -13.26 -0.44 -3.58
C PHE A 124 -11.81 -0.85 -3.88
N LEU A 125 -11.07 -1.29 -2.86
CA LEU A 125 -9.72 -1.85 -3.03
C LEU A 125 -9.73 -3.06 -3.98
N GLY A 126 -10.67 -3.99 -3.81
CA GLY A 126 -10.81 -5.16 -4.66
C GLY A 126 -11.04 -4.79 -6.13
N PHE A 127 -11.99 -3.90 -6.40
CA PHE A 127 -12.23 -3.40 -7.76
C PHE A 127 -11.01 -2.68 -8.34
N LEU A 128 -10.32 -1.88 -7.53
CA LEU A 128 -9.13 -1.16 -7.97
C LEU A 128 -7.99 -2.10 -8.34
N LEU A 129 -7.77 -3.18 -7.58
CA LEU A 129 -6.79 -4.20 -7.93
C LEU A 129 -7.11 -4.90 -9.25
N MET A 130 -8.39 -5.20 -9.52
CA MET A 130 -8.83 -5.75 -10.80
C MET A 130 -8.58 -4.78 -11.96
N ILE A 131 -8.94 -3.49 -11.79
CA ILE A 131 -8.68 -2.45 -12.80
C ILE A 131 -7.18 -2.31 -13.04
N TYR A 132 -6.37 -2.23 -11.99
CA TYR A 132 -4.92 -2.18 -12.09
C TYR A 132 -4.36 -3.33 -12.92
N ALA A 133 -4.79 -4.54 -12.61
CA ALA A 133 -4.32 -5.72 -13.29
C ALA A 133 -4.79 -5.77 -14.76
N ALA A 134 -6.05 -5.42 -15.03
CA ALA A 134 -6.61 -5.39 -16.38
C ALA A 134 -5.89 -4.37 -17.28
N VAL A 135 -5.67 -3.15 -16.77
CA VAL A 135 -4.89 -2.10 -17.48
C VAL A 135 -3.45 -2.56 -17.70
N GLY A 136 -2.82 -3.14 -16.67
CA GLY A 136 -1.45 -3.64 -16.75
C GLY A 136 -1.26 -4.80 -17.75
N LEU A 137 -2.27 -5.67 -17.91
CA LEU A 137 -2.25 -6.78 -18.86
C LEU A 137 -2.45 -6.32 -20.31
N ARG A 138 -3.31 -5.31 -20.53
CA ARG A 138 -3.61 -4.82 -21.89
C ARG A 138 -2.52 -3.98 -22.51
N GLN A 139 -1.51 -3.54 -21.74
CA GLN A 139 -0.36 -2.73 -22.21
C GLN A 139 -0.80 -1.57 -23.13
N PHE A 140 -1.81 -0.81 -22.70
CA PHE A 140 -2.25 0.35 -23.47
C PHE A 140 -1.08 1.33 -23.66
N VAL A 141 -0.73 1.56 -24.92
CA VAL A 141 0.23 2.61 -25.28
C VAL A 141 -0.56 3.91 -25.42
N LEU A 142 -0.72 4.62 -24.31
CA LEU A 142 -1.21 5.99 -24.32
C LEU A 142 -0.02 6.92 -24.60
N THR A 143 -0.25 7.99 -25.35
CA THR A 143 0.73 9.05 -25.55
C THR A 143 0.12 10.37 -25.14
N VAL A 144 0.85 11.14 -24.34
CA VAL A 144 0.46 12.49 -23.93
C VAL A 144 1.40 13.48 -24.58
N ALA A 145 0.85 14.40 -25.36
CA ALA A 145 1.67 15.42 -26.03
C ALA A 145 2.37 16.33 -24.98
N PRO A 146 3.63 16.75 -25.19
CA PRO A 146 4.40 17.54 -24.22
C PRO A 146 3.68 18.81 -23.73
N ARG A 147 2.92 19.46 -24.59
CA ARG A 147 2.13 20.65 -24.25
C ARG A 147 1.05 20.40 -23.18
N HIS A 148 0.57 19.16 -23.04
CA HIS A 148 -0.51 18.79 -22.12
C HIS A 148 0.01 18.07 -20.86
N GLU A 149 1.31 17.72 -20.79
CA GLU A 149 1.87 16.94 -19.67
C GLU A 149 1.55 17.55 -18.30
N LYS A 150 1.71 18.87 -18.15
CA LYS A 150 1.49 19.54 -16.86
C LYS A 150 0.03 19.49 -16.42
N TRP A 151 -0.89 19.76 -17.34
CA TRP A 151 -2.33 19.76 -17.08
C TRP A 151 -2.85 18.35 -16.78
N VAL A 152 -2.55 17.43 -17.68
CA VAL A 152 -2.94 16.02 -17.52
C VAL A 152 -2.28 15.43 -16.25
N GLY A 153 -1.02 15.75 -16.00
CA GLY A 153 -0.30 15.34 -14.79
C GLY A 153 -0.97 15.83 -13.51
N GLY A 154 -1.42 17.10 -13.49
CA GLY A 154 -2.15 17.64 -12.33
C GLY A 154 -3.47 16.90 -12.07
N ILE A 155 -4.28 16.66 -13.11
CA ILE A 155 -5.55 15.93 -12.99
C ILE A 155 -5.30 14.48 -12.57
N VAL A 156 -4.37 13.79 -13.22
CA VAL A 156 -3.96 12.42 -12.87
C VAL A 156 -3.47 12.35 -11.42
N GLY A 157 -2.74 13.38 -10.97
CA GLY A 157 -2.30 13.50 -9.59
C GLY A 157 -3.47 13.56 -8.62
N VAL A 158 -4.43 14.47 -8.84
CA VAL A 158 -5.62 14.60 -7.97
C VAL A 158 -6.38 13.26 -7.89
N VAL A 159 -6.65 12.62 -9.02
CA VAL A 159 -7.34 11.33 -9.05
C VAL A 159 -6.53 10.25 -8.31
N THR A 160 -5.21 10.19 -8.53
CA THR A 160 -4.34 9.24 -7.82
C THR A 160 -4.34 9.49 -6.32
N GLY A 161 -4.30 10.75 -5.90
CA GLY A 161 -4.34 11.14 -4.49
C GLY A 161 -5.63 10.73 -3.81
N MET A 162 -6.78 10.96 -4.45
CA MET A 162 -8.09 10.53 -3.95
C MET A 162 -8.18 9.00 -3.81
N ILE A 163 -7.72 8.27 -4.81
CA ILE A 163 -7.67 6.80 -4.78
C ILE A 163 -6.73 6.32 -3.67
N SER A 164 -5.56 6.94 -3.55
CA SER A 164 -4.56 6.60 -2.52
C SER A 164 -5.11 6.80 -1.11
N ALA A 165 -5.80 7.91 -0.86
CA ALA A 165 -6.42 8.20 0.43
C ALA A 165 -7.52 7.19 0.81
N ALA A 166 -8.20 6.60 -0.18
CA ALA A 166 -9.26 5.61 0.05
C ALA A 166 -8.76 4.17 0.17
N THR A 167 -7.63 3.82 -0.47
CA THR A 167 -7.21 2.42 -0.64
C THR A 167 -5.75 2.14 -0.33
N GLY A 168 -4.90 3.16 -0.21
CA GLY A 168 -3.45 3.02 -0.14
C GLY A 168 -2.77 2.69 -1.48
N VAL A 169 -3.54 2.50 -2.57
CA VAL A 169 -2.99 2.18 -3.90
C VAL A 169 -2.65 3.46 -4.64
N GLN A 170 -1.39 3.61 -5.04
CA GLN A 170 -0.84 4.84 -5.63
C GLN A 170 -0.46 4.70 -7.10
N VAL A 171 -0.60 3.49 -7.66
CA VAL A 171 -0.08 3.15 -8.99
C VAL A 171 -1.00 3.61 -10.11
N ILE A 172 -2.30 3.74 -9.86
CA ILE A 172 -3.31 4.12 -10.85
C ILE A 172 -3.91 5.48 -10.50
N PRO A 173 -4.01 6.36 -11.48
CA PRO A 173 -3.54 6.31 -12.89
C PRO A 173 -2.11 6.84 -13.10
N SER A 174 -1.33 7.10 -12.05
CA SER A 174 -0.01 7.76 -12.11
C SER A 174 1.01 7.01 -12.98
N MET A 175 1.13 5.68 -12.86
CA MET A 175 2.11 4.91 -13.63
C MET A 175 1.76 4.87 -15.14
N PRO A 176 0.53 4.60 -15.57
CA PRO A 176 0.14 4.75 -16.97
C PRO A 176 0.45 6.13 -17.54
N PHE A 177 0.23 7.20 -16.77
CA PHE A 177 0.60 8.55 -17.19
C PHE A 177 2.09 8.73 -17.39
N MET A 178 2.94 8.29 -16.44
CA MET A 178 4.39 8.37 -16.58
C MET A 178 4.90 7.59 -17.80
N GLN A 179 4.28 6.46 -18.13
CA GLN A 179 4.57 5.71 -19.36
C GLN A 179 4.10 6.46 -20.59
N ALA A 180 2.94 7.12 -20.54
CA ALA A 180 2.35 7.86 -21.65
C ALA A 180 3.15 9.13 -22.06
N ILE A 181 3.92 9.70 -21.12
CA ILE A 181 4.83 10.83 -21.40
C ILE A 181 6.23 10.38 -21.86
N GLY A 182 6.41 9.07 -22.12
CA GLY A 182 7.62 8.52 -22.74
C GLY A 182 8.84 8.44 -21.83
N MET A 183 8.67 8.27 -20.53
CA MET A 183 9.82 8.07 -19.62
C MET A 183 10.55 6.76 -19.92
N GLU A 184 11.87 6.82 -20.02
CA GLU A 184 12.73 5.65 -20.18
C GLU A 184 12.71 4.77 -18.92
N LYS A 185 13.09 3.51 -19.05
CA LYS A 185 12.95 2.53 -17.98
C LYS A 185 13.61 2.93 -16.65
N ASP A 186 14.83 3.45 -16.70
CA ASP A 186 15.59 3.82 -15.49
C ASP A 186 15.09 5.16 -14.91
N GLU A 187 14.74 6.11 -15.76
CA GLU A 187 14.07 7.35 -15.37
C GLU A 187 12.73 7.06 -14.72
N LEU A 188 11.92 6.17 -15.32
CA LEU A 188 10.62 5.76 -14.77
C LEU A 188 10.76 5.12 -13.37
N VAL A 189 11.75 4.25 -13.17
CA VAL A 189 11.98 3.61 -11.85
C VAL A 189 12.29 4.66 -10.80
N GLN A 190 13.16 5.63 -11.10
CA GLN A 190 13.46 6.73 -10.18
C GLN A 190 12.26 7.65 -9.99
N ALA A 191 11.53 7.99 -11.06
CA ALA A 191 10.31 8.81 -11.00
C ALA A 191 9.23 8.19 -10.10
N LEU A 192 9.05 6.88 -10.16
CA LEU A 192 8.16 6.16 -9.25
C LEU A 192 8.62 6.28 -7.79
N GLY A 193 9.93 6.23 -7.52
CA GLY A 193 10.48 6.47 -6.19
C GLY A 193 10.12 7.85 -5.64
N VAL A 194 10.38 8.89 -6.43
CA VAL A 194 10.06 10.30 -6.10
C VAL A 194 8.56 10.48 -5.86
N PHE A 195 7.76 10.04 -6.82
CA PHE A 195 6.31 10.18 -6.78
C PHE A 195 5.70 9.44 -5.58
N PHE A 196 6.06 8.17 -5.37
CA PHE A 196 5.55 7.39 -4.26
C PHE A 196 6.03 7.90 -2.90
N THR A 197 7.20 8.53 -2.81
CA THR A 197 7.62 9.21 -1.59
C THR A 197 6.63 10.33 -1.24
N VAL A 198 6.33 11.21 -2.18
CA VAL A 198 5.37 12.31 -1.98
C VAL A 198 3.97 11.78 -1.67
N ALA A 199 3.49 10.82 -2.44
CA ALA A 199 2.16 10.23 -2.26
C ALA A 199 2.02 9.52 -0.90
N THR A 200 3.08 8.80 -0.46
CA THR A 200 3.06 8.11 0.83
C THR A 200 3.17 9.09 2.00
N VAL A 201 3.93 10.16 1.87
CA VAL A 201 3.97 11.24 2.88
C VAL A 201 2.62 11.92 3.01
N ALA A 202 1.95 12.24 1.90
CA ALA A 202 0.60 12.80 1.93
C ALA A 202 -0.41 11.84 2.59
N LEU A 203 -0.31 10.55 2.30
CA LEU A 203 -1.13 9.52 2.94
C LEU A 203 -0.82 9.37 4.43
N ALA A 204 0.45 9.38 4.81
CA ALA A 204 0.87 9.34 6.22
C ALA A 204 0.32 10.52 7.01
N PHE A 205 0.33 11.72 6.43
CA PHE A 205 -0.28 12.90 7.04
C PHE A 205 -1.78 12.69 7.28
N ASN A 206 -2.53 12.17 6.30
CA ASN A 206 -3.96 11.86 6.48
C ASN A 206 -4.20 10.82 7.58
N LEU A 207 -3.39 9.76 7.65
CA LEU A 207 -3.53 8.74 8.69
C LEU A 207 -3.16 9.27 10.08
N SER A 208 -2.17 10.16 10.17
CA SER A 208 -1.78 10.78 11.44
C SER A 208 -2.87 11.69 11.98
N THR A 209 -3.50 12.50 11.13
CA THR A 209 -4.64 13.37 11.52
C THR A 209 -5.89 12.56 11.90
N ALA A 210 -6.03 11.36 11.35
CA ALA A 210 -7.10 10.43 11.69
C ALA A 210 -6.81 9.56 12.94
N GLY A 211 -5.64 9.72 13.59
CA GLY A 211 -5.23 8.94 14.77
C GLY A 211 -4.95 7.45 14.47
N LEU A 212 -4.69 7.08 13.21
CA LEU A 212 -4.45 5.70 12.80
C LEU A 212 -2.97 5.29 12.85
N LEU A 213 -2.06 6.26 13.05
CA LEU A 213 -0.64 6.01 13.27
C LEU A 213 -0.37 6.05 14.77
N ASP A 214 -0.45 4.90 15.41
CA ASP A 214 -0.21 4.72 16.84
C ASP A 214 0.97 3.77 17.10
N GLN A 215 1.33 3.61 18.38
CA GLN A 215 2.41 2.71 18.79
C GLN A 215 2.13 1.23 18.44
N THR A 216 0.85 0.85 18.27
CA THR A 216 0.49 -0.54 17.94
C THR A 216 0.84 -0.91 16.51
N THR A 217 1.04 0.08 15.63
CA THR A 217 1.48 -0.10 14.25
C THR A 217 3.00 0.01 14.07
N ALA A 218 3.72 0.55 15.05
CA ALA A 218 5.17 0.81 14.97
C ALA A 218 5.99 -0.48 14.88
N LEU A 219 5.80 -1.42 15.80
CA LEU A 219 6.54 -2.68 15.81
C LEU A 219 6.25 -3.55 14.58
N PRO A 220 4.99 -3.80 14.19
CA PRO A 220 4.66 -4.44 12.90
C PRO A 220 5.28 -3.72 11.71
N GLY A 221 5.34 -2.39 11.71
CA GLY A 221 5.95 -1.59 10.65
C GLY A 221 7.46 -1.81 10.52
N VAL A 222 8.20 -1.92 11.65
CA VAL A 222 9.64 -2.21 11.65
C VAL A 222 9.92 -3.63 11.13
N ILE A 223 9.14 -4.61 11.57
CA ILE A 223 9.26 -6.00 11.08
C ILE A 223 8.94 -6.05 9.59
N ALA A 224 7.87 -5.38 9.16
CA ALA A 224 7.48 -5.26 7.76
C ALA A 224 8.58 -4.63 6.91
N MET A 225 9.29 -3.62 7.43
CA MET A 225 10.43 -2.99 6.78
C MET A 225 11.57 -3.98 6.55
N ALA A 226 12.01 -4.70 7.58
CA ALA A 226 13.08 -5.70 7.47
C ALA A 226 12.72 -6.79 6.45
N CYS A 227 11.49 -7.32 6.51
CA CYS A 227 10.97 -8.30 5.56
C CYS A 227 10.90 -7.75 4.13
N SER A 228 10.50 -6.49 3.96
CA SER A 228 10.46 -5.84 2.65
C SER A 228 11.85 -5.74 2.03
N PHE A 229 12.87 -5.34 2.79
CA PHE A 229 14.24 -5.28 2.29
C PHE A 229 14.79 -6.66 1.95
N ALA A 230 14.56 -7.66 2.80
CA ALA A 230 14.97 -9.03 2.54
C ALA A 230 14.31 -9.57 1.24
N GLY A 231 12.99 -9.39 1.12
CA GLY A 231 12.25 -9.73 -0.10
C GLY A 231 12.76 -8.99 -1.33
N MET A 232 13.01 -7.69 -1.22
CA MET A 232 13.52 -6.86 -2.32
C MET A 232 14.91 -7.31 -2.77
N ALA A 233 15.82 -7.64 -1.85
CA ALA A 233 17.14 -8.15 -2.17
C ALA A 233 17.07 -9.50 -2.92
N ILE A 234 16.17 -10.40 -2.50
CA ILE A 234 15.91 -11.66 -3.20
C ILE A 234 15.33 -11.39 -4.58
N GLY A 235 14.32 -10.51 -4.68
CA GLY A 235 13.69 -10.15 -5.95
C GLY A 235 14.65 -9.54 -6.96
N GLN A 236 15.55 -8.67 -6.52
CA GLN A 236 16.60 -8.09 -7.37
C GLN A 236 17.55 -9.15 -7.94
N ARG A 237 17.96 -10.15 -7.11
CA ARG A 237 18.79 -11.26 -7.59
C ARG A 237 18.05 -12.13 -8.60
N VAL A 238 16.77 -12.40 -8.37
CA VAL A 238 15.95 -13.20 -9.29
C VAL A 238 15.69 -12.47 -10.60
N ARG A 239 15.50 -11.13 -10.55
CA ARG A 239 15.33 -10.28 -11.74
C ARG A 239 16.44 -10.45 -12.77
N THR A 240 17.69 -10.72 -12.35
CA THR A 240 18.81 -10.94 -13.26
C THR A 240 18.73 -12.27 -14.02
N ARG A 241 17.91 -13.22 -13.53
CA ARG A 241 17.77 -14.58 -14.08
C ARG A 241 16.41 -14.85 -14.76
N MET A 242 15.43 -13.98 -14.54
CA MET A 242 14.06 -14.11 -15.07
C MET A 242 13.75 -12.99 -16.06
N LYS A 243 12.85 -13.28 -17.01
CA LYS A 243 12.25 -12.25 -17.86
C LYS A 243 11.19 -11.49 -17.03
N PRO A 244 11.40 -10.20 -16.72
CA PRO A 244 10.49 -9.43 -15.87
C PRO A 244 9.05 -9.39 -16.39
N GLU A 245 8.87 -9.48 -17.72
CA GLU A 245 7.58 -9.44 -18.39
C GLU A 245 6.71 -10.66 -18.03
N VAL A 246 7.32 -11.85 -17.96
CA VAL A 246 6.62 -13.10 -17.59
C VAL A 246 6.18 -13.02 -16.13
N PHE A 247 7.08 -12.60 -15.24
CA PHE A 247 6.74 -12.43 -13.82
C PHE A 247 5.63 -11.38 -13.63
N ARG A 248 5.73 -10.23 -14.32
CA ARG A 248 4.71 -9.16 -14.27
C ARG A 248 3.34 -9.70 -14.70
N ARG A 249 3.27 -10.50 -15.75
CA ARG A 249 2.01 -11.08 -16.23
C ARG A 249 1.35 -11.96 -15.16
N TRP A 250 2.10 -12.88 -14.58
CA TRP A 250 1.59 -13.76 -13.51
C TRP A 250 1.19 -12.99 -12.26
N PHE A 251 1.99 -11.99 -11.89
CA PHE A 251 1.67 -11.10 -10.79
C PHE A 251 0.34 -10.36 -11.01
N LEU A 252 0.11 -9.80 -12.21
CA LEU A 252 -1.14 -9.11 -12.52
C LEU A 252 -2.34 -10.07 -12.50
N ILE A 253 -2.18 -11.29 -13.00
CA ILE A 253 -3.23 -12.33 -12.90
C ILE A 253 -3.55 -12.62 -11.43
N ALA A 254 -2.56 -12.79 -10.57
CA ALA A 254 -2.77 -12.99 -9.14
C ALA A 254 -3.50 -11.82 -8.47
N MET A 255 -3.23 -10.58 -8.91
CA MET A 255 -3.94 -9.38 -8.44
C MET A 255 -5.43 -9.37 -8.83
N ILE A 256 -5.80 -9.93 -9.99
CA ILE A 256 -7.22 -10.10 -10.36
C ILE A 256 -7.90 -11.04 -9.37
N PHE A 257 -7.31 -12.21 -9.12
CA PHE A 257 -7.89 -13.18 -8.18
C PHE A 257 -8.02 -12.59 -6.76
N LEU A 258 -6.99 -11.89 -6.29
CA LEU A 258 -7.03 -11.21 -5.00
C LEU A 258 -8.13 -10.13 -4.97
N GLY A 259 -8.28 -9.35 -6.02
CA GLY A 259 -9.30 -8.32 -6.14
C GLY A 259 -10.71 -8.90 -6.13
N VAL A 260 -10.94 -9.98 -6.88
CA VAL A 260 -12.23 -10.71 -6.89
C VAL A 260 -12.55 -11.26 -5.50
N TYR A 261 -11.56 -11.87 -4.84
CA TYR A 261 -11.73 -12.41 -3.49
C TYR A 261 -12.10 -11.31 -2.49
N LEU A 262 -11.36 -10.20 -2.46
CA LEU A 262 -11.60 -9.09 -1.53
C LEU A 262 -12.97 -8.44 -1.76
N ALA A 263 -13.30 -8.13 -3.02
CA ALA A 263 -14.60 -7.54 -3.36
C ALA A 263 -15.74 -8.52 -3.02
N GLY A 264 -15.64 -9.77 -3.43
CA GLY A 264 -16.65 -10.79 -3.18
C GLY A 264 -16.87 -11.06 -1.69
N ALA A 265 -15.80 -11.25 -0.92
CA ALA A 265 -15.87 -11.48 0.52
C ALA A 265 -16.46 -10.28 1.27
N ALA A 266 -16.09 -9.05 0.86
CA ALA A 266 -16.60 -7.84 1.49
C ALA A 266 -18.08 -7.59 1.13
N ILE A 267 -18.50 -7.84 -0.10
CA ILE A 267 -19.90 -7.79 -0.53
C ILE A 267 -20.72 -8.84 0.23
N TYR A 268 -20.23 -10.08 0.30
CA TYR A 268 -20.89 -11.13 1.04
C TYR A 268 -21.15 -10.74 2.52
N LYS A 269 -20.12 -10.22 3.21
CA LYS A 269 -20.25 -9.73 4.59
C LYS A 269 -21.21 -8.55 4.73
N LEU A 270 -21.41 -7.75 3.69
CA LEU A 270 -22.32 -6.60 3.73
C LEU A 270 -23.78 -7.01 3.62
N TYR A 271 -24.09 -8.10 2.90
CA TYR A 271 -25.43 -8.58 2.61
C TYR A 271 -25.79 -9.89 3.31
N ALA A 272 -24.83 -10.59 3.94
CA ALA A 272 -25.13 -11.79 4.73
C ALA A 272 -25.98 -11.39 5.92
N PRO A 273 -27.11 -12.09 6.18
CA PRO A 273 -27.88 -11.87 7.39
C PRO A 273 -27.02 -12.21 8.62
N ALA A 274 -27.13 -11.36 9.66
CA ALA A 274 -26.44 -11.53 10.93
C ALA A 274 -26.95 -12.77 11.68
#